data_39f57c8d8736e4fd878ef1217da4cffc
#
_entry.id   39f57c8d8736e4fd878ef1217da4cffc
#
_cell.length_a   1.000
_cell.length_b   1.000
_cell.length_c   1.000
_cell.angle_alpha   90.00
_cell.angle_beta   90.00
_cell.angle_gamma   90.00
#
_symmetry.space_group_name_H-M   'P 1'
#
loop_
_entity.id
_entity.type
_entity.pdbx_description
1 polymer ?
#
loop_
_entity_poly.entity_id
_entity_poly.type
_entity_poly.pdbx_seq_one_letter_code
_entity_poly.pdbx_strand_id
1 'polypeptide(L)'
;MKKYLYIALIMVCGLASCDVLDTEPMDSYNELLIWRNKDLAENVLREAYWTILKDLYCSGDNNTECLRTDSWTDNVWNKDNNSVAAEAISPTNIENNIGGFNKYSYIRRTSLIIEELTNNPDIDGQSCKQFIAEARCLRVMVYSWMVRRWGGVMLVDKLMTPSDEMLMSRSTEEEMYRFMVNELKLAIPDLPSTANKERFTKGAALTLLTRVSLEGGLYDETIAAGKQLFEGEEAANWSIDPEYRKMFGSFSYPETSPEIQFYFTQGDKKQYCENLLPMYVAGTLAPGRNIMGPAFNDKVDAWCANWPSHELTEAYLAIDVEGDQTAKHYTETAKWKNAPVKTASIMYSNRDKRLDATICYDGTTYFT
;
A
#
# COMPACT_ATOMS: atom_id res chain seq x y z
N MET A 1 18.90 -76.55 15.46
CA MET A 1 18.02 -75.67 16.26
C MET A 1 18.68 -74.29 16.57
N LYS A 2 19.88 -74.19 17.07
CA LYS A 2 20.54 -72.91 17.41
C LYS A 2 20.66 -71.92 16.22
N LYS A 3 20.92 -72.37 14.99
CA LYS A 3 21.02 -71.46 13.81
C LYS A 3 19.68 -70.78 13.43
N TYR A 4 18.56 -71.46 13.60
CA TYR A 4 17.23 -70.87 13.33
C TYR A 4 16.80 -69.86 14.40
N LEU A 5 17.31 -70.07 15.62
CA LEU A 5 17.03 -69.11 16.73
C LEU A 5 17.72 -67.76 16.48
N TYR A 6 18.94 -67.72 15.94
CA TYR A 6 19.64 -66.51 15.58
C TYR A 6 18.99 -65.79 14.39
N ILE A 7 18.52 -66.54 13.38
CA ILE A 7 17.79 -65.95 12.25
C ILE A 7 16.46 -65.31 12.69
N ALA A 8 15.73 -65.99 13.57
CA ALA A 8 14.49 -65.45 14.15
C ALA A 8 14.75 -64.21 15.00
N LEU A 9 15.84 -64.15 15.80
CA LEU A 9 16.22 -63.01 16.61
C LEU A 9 16.61 -61.79 15.74
N ILE A 10 17.35 -62.01 14.62
CA ILE A 10 17.71 -60.96 13.68
C ILE A 10 16.46 -60.40 12.96
N MET A 11 15.50 -61.27 12.63
CA MET A 11 14.26 -60.86 12.00
C MET A 11 13.35 -60.03 12.92
N VAL A 12 13.34 -60.32 14.21
CA VAL A 12 12.58 -59.52 15.22
C VAL A 12 13.25 -58.20 15.49
N CYS A 13 14.59 -58.09 15.50
CA CYS A 13 15.29 -56.79 15.63
C CYS A 13 15.14 -55.91 14.41
N GLY A 14 14.95 -56.49 13.19
CA GLY A 14 14.71 -55.74 11.96
C GLY A 14 13.31 -55.07 11.90
N LEU A 15 12.34 -55.56 12.64
CA LEU A 15 10.99 -54.99 12.66
C LEU A 15 10.79 -53.85 13.68
N ALA A 16 11.76 -53.63 14.58
CA ALA A 16 11.73 -52.55 15.53
C ALA A 16 12.40 -51.26 15.06
N SER A 17 12.89 -51.22 13.80
CA SER A 17 13.69 -50.11 13.29
C SER A 17 12.88 -49.03 12.53
N CYS A 18 11.58 -49.13 12.49
CA CYS A 18 10.76 -48.17 11.70
C CYS A 18 10.46 -46.84 12.40
N ASP A 19 10.70 -46.74 13.72
CA ASP A 19 10.32 -45.50 14.45
C ASP A 19 11.48 -44.50 14.61
N VAL A 20 12.69 -44.87 14.22
CA VAL A 20 13.89 -44.02 14.38
C VAL A 20 14.17 -43.12 13.16
N LEU A 21 13.43 -43.32 12.05
CA LEU A 21 13.62 -42.57 10.80
C LEU A 21 12.63 -41.42 10.63
N ASP A 22 11.66 -41.29 11.50
CA ASP A 22 10.73 -40.17 11.52
C ASP A 22 11.22 -39.06 12.46
N THR A 23 12.47 -38.66 12.25
CA THR A 23 12.99 -37.44 12.90
C THR A 23 12.39 -36.25 12.19
N GLU A 24 11.46 -35.59 12.83
CA GLU A 24 11.02 -34.24 12.39
C GLU A 24 12.29 -33.39 12.23
N PRO A 25 12.46 -32.73 11.06
CA PRO A 25 13.63 -31.85 10.87
C PRO A 25 13.59 -30.74 11.95
N MET A 26 14.55 -30.74 12.83
CA MET A 26 14.67 -29.72 13.90
C MET A 26 15.01 -28.33 13.37
N ASP A 27 15.38 -28.23 12.08
CA ASP A 27 15.84 -27.02 11.39
C ASP A 27 14.78 -26.39 10.49
N SER A 28 13.62 -27.01 10.32
CA SER A 28 12.50 -26.47 9.54
C SER A 28 11.23 -26.44 10.37
N TYR A 29 10.52 -25.30 10.31
CA TYR A 29 9.18 -25.22 10.90
C TYR A 29 8.27 -26.18 10.15
N ASN A 30 7.73 -27.18 10.86
CA ASN A 30 6.68 -28.03 10.32
C ASN A 30 5.41 -27.17 10.18
N GLU A 31 4.76 -27.20 9.02
CA GLU A 31 3.55 -26.45 8.72
C GLU A 31 2.47 -26.66 9.83
N LEU A 32 2.39 -27.88 10.36
CA LEU A 32 1.48 -28.21 11.48
C LEU A 32 1.79 -27.47 12.78
N LEU A 33 3.07 -27.10 13.03
CA LEU A 33 3.45 -26.38 14.25
C LEU A 33 3.19 -24.89 14.16
N ILE A 34 3.20 -24.33 12.94
CA ILE A 34 2.95 -22.90 12.71
C ILE A 34 1.58 -22.52 13.25
N TRP A 35 0.56 -23.31 12.89
CA TRP A 35 -0.82 -23.01 13.24
C TRP A 35 -1.24 -23.46 14.66
N ARG A 36 -0.32 -24.09 15.41
CA ARG A 36 -0.48 -24.42 16.83
C ARG A 36 0.16 -23.41 17.79
N ASN A 37 0.88 -22.44 17.23
CA ASN A 37 1.58 -21.43 18.03
C ASN A 37 1.21 -20.03 17.53
N LYS A 38 0.67 -19.21 18.43
CA LYS A 38 0.24 -17.84 18.14
C LYS A 38 1.36 -16.98 17.53
N ASP A 39 2.56 -17.05 18.10
CA ASP A 39 3.69 -16.20 17.63
C ASP A 39 4.16 -16.61 16.24
N LEU A 40 4.13 -17.91 15.93
CA LEU A 40 4.44 -18.41 14.60
C LEU A 40 3.37 -18.02 13.58
N ALA A 41 2.10 -18.14 13.90
CA ALA A 41 0.99 -17.69 13.07
C ALA A 41 1.05 -16.18 12.82
N GLU A 42 1.38 -15.40 13.86
CA GLU A 42 1.59 -13.95 13.73
C GLU A 42 2.77 -13.61 12.82
N ASN A 43 3.86 -14.37 12.87
CA ASN A 43 5.00 -14.19 11.97
C ASN A 43 4.63 -14.45 10.50
N VAL A 44 3.78 -15.45 10.22
CA VAL A 44 3.23 -15.69 8.88
C VAL A 44 2.40 -14.50 8.41
N LEU A 45 1.58 -13.94 9.28
CA LEU A 45 0.79 -12.75 8.97
C LEU A 45 1.70 -11.53 8.71
N ARG A 46 2.73 -11.30 9.52
CA ARG A 46 3.72 -10.23 9.32
C ARG A 46 4.47 -10.38 8.00
N GLU A 47 4.83 -11.60 7.64
CA GLU A 47 5.43 -11.90 6.33
C GLU A 47 4.46 -11.61 5.18
N ALA A 48 3.16 -11.87 5.36
CA ALA A 48 2.14 -11.51 4.38
C ALA A 48 2.04 -9.97 4.22
N TYR A 49 2.03 -9.20 5.32
CA TYR A 49 2.10 -7.74 5.25
C TYR A 49 3.31 -7.27 4.44
N TRP A 50 4.49 -7.75 4.82
CA TRP A 50 5.73 -7.35 4.17
C TRP A 50 5.74 -7.64 2.68
N THR A 51 5.48 -8.90 2.29
CA THR A 51 5.58 -9.34 0.90
C THR A 51 4.52 -8.71 0.03
N ILE A 52 3.28 -8.60 0.51
CA ILE A 52 2.17 -8.02 -0.23
C ILE A 52 2.39 -6.51 -0.44
N LEU A 53 2.63 -5.77 0.64
CA LEU A 53 2.74 -4.32 0.56
C LEU A 53 3.99 -3.90 -0.21
N LYS A 54 5.11 -4.60 -0.01
CA LYS A 54 6.33 -4.36 -0.79
C LYS A 54 6.08 -4.55 -2.29
N ASP A 55 5.47 -5.66 -2.69
CA ASP A 55 5.24 -5.94 -4.11
C ASP A 55 4.19 -5.00 -4.73
N LEU A 56 3.12 -4.68 -4.02
CA LEU A 56 2.04 -3.84 -4.56
C LEU A 56 2.40 -2.36 -4.66
N TYR A 57 3.19 -1.82 -3.71
CA TYR A 57 3.39 -0.38 -3.57
C TYR A 57 4.85 0.07 -3.68
N CYS A 58 5.79 -0.85 -3.57
CA CYS A 58 7.22 -0.56 -3.57
C CYS A 58 7.99 -1.40 -4.59
N SER A 59 7.31 -2.22 -5.40
CA SER A 59 7.94 -3.01 -6.45
C SER A 59 8.20 -2.18 -7.70
N GLY A 60 8.92 -2.74 -8.60
CA GLY A 60 9.46 -2.09 -9.78
C GLY A 60 10.96 -1.92 -9.62
N ASP A 61 11.67 -1.71 -10.70
CA ASP A 61 13.09 -1.41 -10.65
C ASP A 61 13.31 -0.23 -9.70
N ASN A 62 13.92 -0.53 -8.54
CA ASN A 62 14.28 0.47 -7.53
C ASN A 62 13.12 1.13 -6.75
N ASN A 63 12.03 0.41 -6.45
CA ASN A 63 10.93 0.89 -5.61
C ASN A 63 10.19 2.13 -6.12
N THR A 64 10.02 2.25 -7.42
CA THR A 64 9.48 3.44 -8.08
C THR A 64 7.99 3.34 -8.44
N GLU A 65 7.32 2.24 -8.09
CA GLU A 65 5.91 1.99 -8.46
C GLU A 65 4.99 3.12 -7.98
N CYS A 66 5.16 3.59 -6.74
CA CYS A 66 4.34 4.68 -6.20
C CYS A 66 4.50 6.00 -6.98
N LEU A 67 5.63 6.22 -7.65
CA LEU A 67 5.87 7.41 -8.46
C LEU A 67 5.36 7.27 -9.89
N ARG A 68 5.38 6.05 -10.42
CA ARG A 68 4.89 5.80 -11.76
C ARG A 68 3.38 5.94 -11.85
N THR A 69 2.65 5.62 -10.78
CA THR A 69 1.19 5.71 -10.79
C THR A 69 0.66 7.12 -10.95
N ASP A 70 1.34 8.14 -10.41
CA ASP A 70 0.95 9.53 -10.63
C ASP A 70 1.12 9.96 -12.08
N SER A 71 2.09 9.41 -12.81
CA SER A 71 2.28 9.69 -14.24
C SER A 71 1.23 9.04 -15.15
N TRP A 72 0.35 8.19 -14.60
CA TRP A 72 -0.81 7.65 -15.32
C TRP A 72 -2.03 8.57 -15.24
N THR A 73 -1.91 9.66 -14.53
CA THR A 73 -2.94 10.69 -14.37
C THR A 73 -2.54 11.97 -15.09
N ASP A 74 -3.42 12.95 -15.07
CA ASP A 74 -3.18 14.32 -15.55
C ASP A 74 -2.36 15.18 -14.56
N ASN A 75 -1.96 14.63 -13.40
CA ASN A 75 -1.22 15.35 -12.38
C ASN A 75 0.27 15.48 -12.68
N VAL A 76 0.88 14.46 -13.28
CA VAL A 76 2.34 14.36 -13.42
C VAL A 76 2.73 13.93 -14.83
N TRP A 77 3.71 14.64 -15.38
CA TRP A 77 4.40 14.23 -16.59
C TRP A 77 5.74 13.57 -16.23
N ASN A 78 5.99 12.39 -16.80
CA ASN A 78 7.25 11.66 -16.60
C ASN A 78 8.08 11.64 -17.89
N LYS A 79 9.37 12.00 -17.79
CA LYS A 79 10.30 12.11 -18.93
C LYS A 79 10.62 10.77 -19.60
N ASP A 80 10.50 9.65 -18.87
CA ASP A 80 10.94 8.33 -19.33
C ASP A 80 9.83 7.58 -20.10
N ASN A 81 8.85 8.29 -20.66
CA ASN A 81 7.73 7.75 -21.44
C ASN A 81 6.89 6.70 -20.71
N ASN A 82 6.89 6.71 -19.37
CA ASN A 82 6.08 5.82 -18.56
C ASN A 82 4.69 6.41 -18.24
N SER A 83 4.28 7.45 -18.96
CA SER A 83 2.99 8.08 -18.75
C SER A 83 1.93 7.54 -19.71
N VAL A 84 0.69 7.52 -19.27
CA VAL A 84 -0.47 7.26 -20.16
C VAL A 84 -0.54 8.32 -21.25
N ALA A 85 -0.21 9.57 -20.91
CA ALA A 85 -0.18 10.69 -21.86
C ALA A 85 0.86 10.50 -22.98
N ALA A 86 1.91 9.70 -22.76
CA ALA A 86 2.90 9.37 -23.79
C ALA A 86 2.53 8.13 -24.61
N GLU A 87 1.30 7.60 -24.47
CA GLU A 87 0.82 6.38 -25.13
C GLU A 87 1.72 5.15 -24.91
N ALA A 88 2.53 5.16 -23.84
CA ALA A 88 3.43 4.07 -23.50
C ALA A 88 2.68 2.81 -23.03
N ILE A 89 1.43 2.97 -22.62
CA ILE A 89 0.54 1.86 -22.23
C ILE A 89 -0.36 1.53 -23.41
N SER A 90 -0.22 0.34 -23.92
CA SER A 90 -1.03 -0.21 -25.00
C SER A 90 -1.49 -1.63 -24.66
N PRO A 91 -2.52 -2.17 -25.32
CA PRO A 91 -2.97 -3.55 -25.12
C PRO A 91 -1.86 -4.60 -25.29
N THR A 92 -0.81 -4.27 -26.04
CA THR A 92 0.33 -5.16 -26.30
C THR A 92 1.51 -4.96 -25.35
N ASN A 93 1.50 -3.90 -24.52
CA ASN A 93 2.62 -3.54 -23.65
C ASN A 93 2.17 -3.25 -22.20
N ILE A 94 0.97 -3.67 -21.84
CA ILE A 94 0.34 -3.31 -20.59
C ILE A 94 1.07 -3.92 -19.36
N GLU A 95 1.52 -5.18 -19.45
CA GLU A 95 2.13 -5.88 -18.33
C GLU A 95 3.42 -5.23 -17.83
N ASN A 96 4.22 -4.69 -18.73
CA ASN A 96 5.49 -4.07 -18.39
C ASN A 96 5.32 -2.70 -17.70
N ASN A 97 4.22 -2.01 -17.98
CA ASN A 97 4.02 -0.63 -17.55
C ASN A 97 3.10 -0.48 -16.34
N ILE A 98 2.13 -1.38 -16.14
CA ILE A 98 1.16 -1.27 -15.04
C ILE A 98 1.26 -2.40 -14.00
N GLY A 99 2.29 -3.22 -14.09
CA GLY A 99 2.51 -4.38 -13.21
C GLY A 99 1.73 -5.62 -13.65
N GLY A 100 2.30 -6.78 -13.35
CA GLY A 100 1.75 -8.07 -13.77
C GLY A 100 0.37 -8.36 -13.15
N PHE A 101 -0.51 -8.91 -13.96
CA PHE A 101 -1.84 -9.36 -13.56
C PHE A 101 -1.83 -10.39 -12.43
N ASN A 102 -0.80 -11.23 -12.37
CA ASN A 102 -0.79 -12.40 -11.49
C ASN A 102 -0.35 -12.07 -10.06
N LYS A 103 -1.32 -11.68 -9.23
CA LYS A 103 -1.14 -11.51 -7.79
C LYS A 103 -1.85 -12.59 -6.95
N TYR A 104 -2.26 -13.70 -7.59
CA TYR A 104 -3.02 -14.78 -6.93
C TYR A 104 -2.22 -15.56 -5.90
N SER A 105 -0.89 -15.53 -5.92
CA SER A 105 -0.07 -16.06 -4.85
C SER A 105 -0.34 -15.38 -3.50
N TYR A 106 -0.63 -14.06 -3.51
CA TYR A 106 -1.00 -13.31 -2.32
C TYR A 106 -2.44 -13.59 -1.88
N ILE A 107 -3.37 -13.76 -2.84
CA ILE A 107 -4.73 -14.21 -2.55
C ILE A 107 -4.69 -15.59 -1.87
N ARG A 108 -3.90 -16.53 -2.40
CA ARG A 108 -3.69 -17.83 -1.79
C ARG A 108 -3.12 -17.73 -0.37
N ARG A 109 -2.11 -16.87 -0.15
CA ARG A 109 -1.48 -16.68 1.17
C ARG A 109 -2.50 -16.15 2.20
N THR A 110 -3.28 -15.13 1.84
CA THR A 110 -4.32 -14.61 2.73
C THR A 110 -5.44 -15.62 2.98
N SER A 111 -5.84 -16.38 1.96
CA SER A 111 -6.82 -17.45 2.11
C SER A 111 -6.32 -18.58 3.02
N LEU A 112 -5.04 -18.95 2.94
CA LEU A 112 -4.43 -19.94 3.84
C LEU A 112 -4.49 -19.47 5.30
N ILE A 113 -4.13 -18.23 5.58
CA ILE A 113 -4.20 -17.66 6.95
C ILE A 113 -5.64 -17.72 7.47
N ILE A 114 -6.62 -17.35 6.65
CA ILE A 114 -8.04 -17.37 7.03
C ILE A 114 -8.51 -18.80 7.31
N GLU A 115 -8.16 -19.74 6.44
CA GLU A 115 -8.57 -21.15 6.56
C GLU A 115 -8.00 -21.79 7.84
N GLU A 116 -6.68 -21.68 8.04
CA GLU A 116 -5.96 -22.31 9.15
C GLU A 116 -6.32 -21.74 10.52
N LEU A 117 -6.74 -20.47 10.58
CA LEU A 117 -7.17 -19.83 11.81
C LEU A 117 -8.67 -19.93 12.07
N THR A 118 -9.46 -20.32 11.05
CA THR A 118 -10.89 -20.54 11.22
C THR A 118 -11.13 -21.80 12.05
N ASN A 119 -11.76 -21.65 13.22
CA ASN A 119 -11.99 -22.74 14.18
C ASN A 119 -10.71 -23.42 14.70
N ASN A 120 -9.59 -22.71 14.72
CA ASN A 120 -8.32 -23.21 15.23
C ASN A 120 -8.42 -23.48 16.75
N PRO A 121 -8.14 -24.70 17.24
CA PRO A 121 -8.29 -25.05 18.66
C PRO A 121 -7.07 -24.67 19.52
N ASP A 122 -5.91 -24.41 18.89
CA ASP A 122 -4.62 -24.26 19.57
C ASP A 122 -4.27 -22.80 19.88
N ILE A 123 -4.94 -21.85 19.20
CA ILE A 123 -4.75 -20.40 19.37
C ILE A 123 -6.01 -19.79 19.98
N ASP A 124 -5.85 -18.82 20.87
CA ASP A 124 -7.00 -18.15 21.47
C ASP A 124 -7.90 -17.50 20.41
N GLY A 125 -9.22 -17.63 20.60
CA GLY A 125 -10.21 -17.21 19.61
C GLY A 125 -10.17 -15.71 19.28
N GLN A 126 -9.72 -14.85 20.20
CA GLN A 126 -9.60 -13.41 19.94
C GLN A 126 -8.45 -13.12 18.99
N SER A 127 -7.31 -13.78 19.19
CA SER A 127 -6.16 -13.65 18.27
C SER A 127 -6.48 -14.21 16.89
N CYS A 128 -7.15 -15.37 16.81
CA CYS A 128 -7.61 -15.92 15.53
C CYS A 128 -8.50 -14.92 14.77
N LYS A 129 -9.51 -14.34 15.42
CA LYS A 129 -10.41 -13.37 14.82
C LYS A 129 -9.66 -12.14 14.31
N GLN A 130 -8.75 -11.59 15.11
CA GLN A 130 -7.96 -10.45 14.71
C GLN A 130 -7.06 -10.77 13.49
N PHE A 131 -6.35 -11.89 13.50
CA PHE A 131 -5.46 -12.27 12.40
C PHE A 131 -6.22 -12.56 11.11
N ILE A 132 -7.41 -13.19 11.21
CA ILE A 132 -8.33 -13.38 10.08
C ILE A 132 -8.77 -12.02 9.53
N ALA A 133 -9.16 -11.09 10.39
CA ALA A 133 -9.59 -9.75 9.99
C ALA A 133 -8.48 -8.99 9.24
N GLU A 134 -7.26 -9.04 9.74
CA GLU A 134 -6.11 -8.44 9.07
C GLU A 134 -5.80 -9.10 7.72
N ALA A 135 -5.88 -10.44 7.64
CA ALA A 135 -5.71 -11.16 6.37
C ALA A 135 -6.78 -10.80 5.33
N ARG A 136 -8.05 -10.58 5.77
CA ARG A 136 -9.12 -10.07 4.91
C ARG A 136 -8.80 -8.67 4.37
N CYS A 137 -8.31 -7.77 5.21
CA CYS A 137 -7.89 -6.43 4.77
C CYS A 137 -6.75 -6.49 3.74
N LEU A 138 -5.75 -7.33 3.96
CA LEU A 138 -4.68 -7.55 2.99
C LEU A 138 -5.21 -8.12 1.67
N ARG A 139 -6.14 -9.09 1.71
CA ARG A 139 -6.79 -9.63 0.52
C ARG A 139 -7.52 -8.56 -0.28
N VAL A 140 -8.21 -7.66 0.40
CA VAL A 140 -8.87 -6.51 -0.22
C VAL A 140 -7.85 -5.57 -0.88
N MET A 141 -6.72 -5.30 -0.24
CA MET A 141 -5.66 -4.48 -0.86
C MET A 141 -5.14 -5.11 -2.16
N VAL A 142 -4.94 -6.43 -2.18
CA VAL A 142 -4.52 -7.14 -3.40
C VAL A 142 -5.57 -7.02 -4.50
N TYR A 143 -6.83 -7.31 -4.21
CA TYR A 143 -7.90 -7.19 -5.19
C TYR A 143 -8.13 -5.76 -5.67
N SER A 144 -8.12 -4.79 -4.77
CA SER A 144 -8.24 -3.37 -5.12
C SER A 144 -7.11 -2.93 -6.07
N TRP A 145 -5.88 -3.37 -5.82
CA TRP A 145 -4.74 -3.11 -6.71
C TRP A 145 -4.95 -3.73 -8.10
N MET A 146 -5.44 -4.97 -8.17
CA MET A 146 -5.70 -5.66 -9.43
C MET A 146 -6.86 -5.02 -10.20
N VAL A 147 -7.98 -4.76 -9.54
CA VAL A 147 -9.21 -4.23 -10.17
C VAL A 147 -9.00 -2.84 -10.75
N ARG A 148 -8.29 -1.95 -10.05
CA ARG A 148 -7.96 -0.61 -10.56
C ARG A 148 -7.17 -0.62 -11.86
N ARG A 149 -6.41 -1.67 -12.12
CA ARG A 149 -5.52 -1.78 -13.29
C ARG A 149 -6.14 -2.59 -14.42
N TRP A 150 -6.90 -3.61 -14.07
CA TRP A 150 -7.33 -4.64 -15.01
C TRP A 150 -8.85 -4.76 -15.16
N GLY A 151 -9.61 -3.99 -14.39
CA GLY A 151 -11.06 -4.18 -14.27
C GLY A 151 -11.39 -5.44 -13.49
N GLY A 152 -12.52 -6.06 -13.76
CA GLY A 152 -12.90 -7.31 -13.08
C GLY A 152 -11.85 -8.40 -13.29
N VAL A 153 -11.60 -9.20 -12.27
CA VAL A 153 -10.63 -10.31 -12.26
C VAL A 153 -11.30 -11.58 -11.74
N MET A 154 -10.60 -12.70 -11.76
CA MET A 154 -11.15 -13.95 -11.20
C MET A 154 -11.29 -13.80 -9.68
N LEU A 155 -12.49 -14.02 -9.16
CA LEU A 155 -12.77 -13.99 -7.73
C LEU A 155 -12.44 -15.34 -7.11
N VAL A 156 -11.45 -15.37 -6.23
CA VAL A 156 -11.05 -16.53 -5.42
C VAL A 156 -11.22 -16.14 -3.96
N ASP A 157 -12.22 -16.67 -3.30
CA ASP A 157 -12.60 -16.34 -1.91
C ASP A 157 -12.17 -17.38 -0.88
N LYS A 158 -11.63 -18.52 -1.33
CA LYS A 158 -11.19 -19.67 -0.52
C LYS A 158 -9.77 -20.10 -0.84
N LEU A 159 -9.23 -20.99 -0.04
CA LEU A 159 -7.99 -21.69 -0.35
C LEU A 159 -8.25 -22.73 -1.45
N MET A 160 -7.74 -22.49 -2.63
CA MET A 160 -7.86 -23.41 -3.77
C MET A 160 -6.96 -24.64 -3.60
N THR A 161 -7.51 -25.80 -3.90
CA THR A 161 -6.82 -27.10 -3.92
C THR A 161 -6.70 -27.63 -5.35
N PRO A 162 -5.81 -28.62 -5.62
CA PRO A 162 -5.70 -29.19 -6.95
C PRO A 162 -6.97 -29.84 -7.52
N SER A 163 -7.94 -30.13 -6.66
CA SER A 163 -9.25 -30.70 -7.06
C SER A 163 -10.29 -29.65 -7.43
N ASP A 164 -10.02 -28.35 -7.18
CA ASP A 164 -10.95 -27.28 -7.53
C ASP A 164 -10.86 -26.95 -9.04
N GLU A 165 -11.96 -26.40 -9.58
CA GLU A 165 -11.99 -25.89 -10.95
C GLU A 165 -11.05 -24.70 -11.11
N MET A 166 -10.02 -24.85 -11.95
CA MET A 166 -8.99 -23.82 -12.17
C MET A 166 -9.30 -22.88 -13.34
N LEU A 167 -10.24 -23.29 -14.23
CA LEU A 167 -10.65 -22.46 -15.36
C LEU A 167 -11.81 -21.54 -14.97
N MET A 168 -11.46 -20.44 -14.33
CA MET A 168 -12.44 -19.48 -13.83
C MET A 168 -12.60 -18.31 -14.81
N SER A 169 -13.84 -17.88 -15.03
CA SER A 169 -14.13 -16.62 -15.73
C SER A 169 -13.79 -15.42 -14.84
N ARG A 170 -13.53 -14.28 -15.47
CA ARG A 170 -13.41 -12.99 -14.75
C ARG A 170 -14.78 -12.61 -14.18
N SER A 171 -14.78 -12.15 -12.95
CA SER A 171 -15.93 -11.46 -12.36
C SER A 171 -16.04 -10.04 -12.91
N THR A 172 -17.20 -9.45 -12.82
CA THR A 172 -17.40 -8.02 -13.12
C THR A 172 -16.73 -7.14 -12.08
N GLU A 173 -16.46 -5.89 -12.42
CA GLU A 173 -15.95 -4.90 -11.44
C GLU A 173 -16.92 -4.71 -10.29
N GLU A 174 -18.21 -4.67 -10.53
CA GLU A 174 -19.23 -4.54 -9.50
C GLU A 174 -19.19 -5.71 -8.51
N GLU A 175 -19.10 -6.96 -9.00
CA GLU A 175 -18.96 -8.13 -8.14
C GLU A 175 -17.70 -8.06 -7.28
N MET A 176 -16.58 -7.61 -7.85
CA MET A 176 -15.32 -7.47 -7.14
C MET A 176 -15.41 -6.40 -6.04
N TYR A 177 -15.98 -5.23 -6.33
CA TYR A 177 -16.13 -4.17 -5.32
C TYR A 177 -17.10 -4.58 -4.21
N ARG A 178 -18.20 -5.25 -4.52
CA ARG A 178 -19.13 -5.80 -3.53
C ARG A 178 -18.46 -6.84 -2.64
N PHE A 179 -17.66 -7.74 -3.21
CA PHE A 179 -16.87 -8.70 -2.45
C PHE A 179 -15.90 -8.00 -1.48
N MET A 180 -15.12 -7.03 -1.96
CA MET A 180 -14.17 -6.28 -1.15
C MET A 180 -14.84 -5.52 0.00
N VAL A 181 -15.98 -4.90 -0.25
CA VAL A 181 -16.80 -4.25 0.79
C VAL A 181 -17.26 -5.25 1.85
N ASN A 182 -17.74 -6.43 1.43
CA ASN A 182 -18.17 -7.48 2.35
C ASN A 182 -17.01 -8.02 3.20
N GLU A 183 -15.84 -8.22 2.62
CA GLU A 183 -14.64 -8.64 3.35
C GLU A 183 -14.27 -7.65 4.46
N LEU A 184 -14.30 -6.35 4.16
CA LEU A 184 -14.00 -5.33 5.15
C LEU A 184 -15.06 -5.22 6.24
N LYS A 185 -16.34 -5.36 5.89
CA LYS A 185 -17.43 -5.41 6.88
C LYS A 185 -17.30 -6.59 7.83
N LEU A 186 -16.81 -7.73 7.36
CA LEU A 186 -16.52 -8.89 8.19
C LEU A 186 -15.27 -8.69 9.06
N ALA A 187 -14.28 -7.94 8.58
CA ALA A 187 -13.04 -7.72 9.30
C ALA A 187 -13.14 -6.66 10.41
N ILE A 188 -13.80 -5.53 10.15
CA ILE A 188 -13.82 -4.35 11.03
C ILE A 188 -14.20 -4.68 12.49
N PRO A 189 -15.23 -5.49 12.79
CA PRO A 189 -15.61 -5.78 14.18
C PRO A 189 -14.50 -6.43 15.00
N ASP A 190 -13.65 -7.24 14.37
CA ASP A 190 -12.62 -8.04 15.03
C ASP A 190 -11.25 -7.36 15.08
N LEU A 191 -11.11 -6.17 14.47
CA LEU A 191 -9.89 -5.37 14.52
C LEU A 191 -9.81 -4.51 15.79
N PRO A 192 -8.62 -4.23 16.31
CA PRO A 192 -8.45 -3.30 17.43
C PRO A 192 -8.68 -1.85 17.00
N SER A 193 -9.19 -1.00 17.89
CA SER A 193 -9.31 0.43 17.64
C SER A 193 -7.96 1.15 17.66
N THR A 194 -7.02 0.65 18.46
CA THR A 194 -5.65 1.18 18.54
C THR A 194 -4.63 0.05 18.45
N ALA A 195 -3.62 0.25 17.63
CA ALA A 195 -2.48 -0.66 17.48
C ALA A 195 -1.29 0.10 16.89
N ASN A 196 -0.17 -0.61 16.68
CA ASN A 196 0.87 -0.12 15.81
C ASN A 196 0.28 0.12 14.40
N LYS A 197 0.46 1.32 13.85
CA LYS A 197 -0.09 1.73 12.55
C LYS A 197 0.50 0.98 11.34
N GLU A 198 1.46 0.11 11.56
CA GLU A 198 1.96 -0.86 10.56
C GLU A 198 1.04 -2.09 10.44
N ARG A 199 -0.02 -2.17 11.27
CA ARG A 199 -1.06 -3.20 11.22
C ARG A 199 -2.43 -2.57 11.08
N PHE A 200 -3.38 -3.32 10.54
CA PHE A 200 -4.75 -2.84 10.41
C PHE A 200 -5.42 -2.63 11.76
N THR A 201 -5.97 -1.43 11.92
CA THR A 201 -6.91 -1.05 12.97
C THR A 201 -8.30 -0.89 12.37
N LYS A 202 -9.33 -0.72 13.21
CA LYS A 202 -10.68 -0.37 12.74
C LYS A 202 -10.67 0.88 11.90
N GLY A 203 -9.96 1.94 12.31
CA GLY A 203 -9.83 3.19 11.56
C GLY A 203 -9.17 2.98 10.19
N ALA A 204 -8.08 2.20 10.12
CA ALA A 204 -7.42 1.86 8.87
C ALA A 204 -8.35 1.07 7.92
N ALA A 205 -9.10 0.09 8.46
CA ALA A 205 -10.02 -0.71 7.67
C ALA A 205 -11.26 0.10 7.20
N LEU A 206 -11.78 1.02 8.02
CA LEU A 206 -12.84 1.96 7.63
C LEU A 206 -12.37 2.92 6.52
N THR A 207 -11.13 3.41 6.61
CA THR A 207 -10.52 4.23 5.56
C THR A 207 -10.42 3.45 4.24
N LEU A 208 -9.98 2.19 4.30
CA LEU A 208 -9.93 1.31 3.13
C LEU A 208 -11.33 1.03 2.57
N LEU A 209 -12.33 0.79 3.46
CA LEU A 209 -13.73 0.58 3.08
C LEU A 209 -14.30 1.82 2.37
N THR A 210 -14.06 3.02 2.92
CA THR A 210 -14.50 4.27 2.30
C THR A 210 -13.92 4.42 0.88
N ARG A 211 -12.63 4.13 0.70
CA ARG A 211 -11.98 4.19 -0.61
C ARG A 211 -12.53 3.17 -1.59
N VAL A 212 -12.58 1.90 -1.21
CA VAL A 212 -13.03 0.81 -2.08
C VAL A 212 -14.49 0.98 -2.49
N SER A 213 -15.36 1.37 -1.54
CA SER A 213 -16.77 1.60 -1.85
C SER A 213 -16.98 2.82 -2.76
N LEU A 214 -16.21 3.89 -2.58
CA LEU A 214 -16.24 5.07 -3.45
C LEU A 214 -15.82 4.72 -4.87
N GLU A 215 -14.72 4.00 -5.03
CA GLU A 215 -14.23 3.54 -6.34
C GLU A 215 -15.23 2.61 -7.05
N GLY A 216 -15.93 1.77 -6.28
CA GLY A 216 -16.99 0.88 -6.79
C GLY A 216 -18.34 1.56 -7.04
N GLY A 217 -18.46 2.88 -6.80
CA GLY A 217 -19.74 3.60 -6.94
C GLY A 217 -20.78 3.22 -5.88
N LEU A 218 -20.38 2.58 -4.79
CA LEU A 218 -21.23 2.14 -3.69
C LEU A 218 -21.37 3.27 -2.65
N TYR A 219 -21.96 4.38 -3.04
CA TYR A 219 -21.97 5.63 -2.29
C TYR A 219 -22.62 5.52 -0.90
N ASP A 220 -23.67 4.72 -0.74
CA ASP A 220 -24.30 4.50 0.57
C ASP A 220 -23.33 3.85 1.55
N GLU A 221 -22.54 2.89 1.08
CA GLU A 221 -21.49 2.24 1.86
C GLU A 221 -20.35 3.20 2.21
N THR A 222 -19.99 4.05 1.24
CA THR A 222 -18.97 5.11 1.45
C THR A 222 -19.41 6.07 2.54
N ILE A 223 -20.65 6.54 2.49
CA ILE A 223 -21.23 7.46 3.49
C ILE A 223 -21.29 6.77 4.86
N ALA A 224 -21.74 5.52 4.91
CA ALA A 224 -21.85 4.78 6.17
C ALA A 224 -20.48 4.55 6.83
N ALA A 225 -19.47 4.15 6.04
CA ALA A 225 -18.09 3.98 6.53
C ALA A 225 -17.48 5.31 6.97
N GLY A 226 -17.66 6.38 6.20
CA GLY A 226 -17.20 7.72 6.55
C GLY A 226 -17.82 8.22 7.85
N LYS A 227 -19.13 8.02 8.07
CA LYS A 227 -19.79 8.38 9.33
C LYS A 227 -19.23 7.62 10.52
N GLN A 228 -18.94 6.32 10.38
CA GLN A 228 -18.29 5.57 11.46
C GLN A 228 -16.92 6.12 11.80
N LEU A 229 -16.15 6.54 10.77
CA LEU A 229 -14.83 7.10 10.96
C LEU A 229 -14.87 8.51 11.56
N PHE A 230 -15.77 9.39 11.10
CA PHE A 230 -15.79 10.82 11.48
C PHE A 230 -16.70 11.14 12.68
N GLU A 231 -17.71 10.34 12.94
CA GLU A 231 -18.76 10.62 13.94
C GLU A 231 -18.91 9.46 14.95
N GLY A 232 -18.37 8.27 14.66
CA GLY A 232 -18.45 7.06 15.48
C GLY A 232 -17.39 6.96 16.56
N GLU A 233 -17.25 5.78 17.15
CA GLU A 233 -16.26 5.50 18.20
C GLU A 233 -14.82 5.75 17.75
N GLU A 234 -14.53 5.54 16.47
CA GLU A 234 -13.20 5.74 15.89
C GLU A 234 -12.83 7.21 15.71
N ALA A 235 -13.79 8.13 15.74
CA ALA A 235 -13.54 9.57 15.61
C ALA A 235 -12.60 10.13 16.69
N ALA A 236 -12.51 9.47 17.85
CA ALA A 236 -11.59 9.86 18.91
C ALA A 236 -10.12 9.48 18.64
N ASN A 237 -9.88 8.58 17.68
CA ASN A 237 -8.56 7.99 17.43
C ASN A 237 -7.77 8.70 16.33
N TRP A 238 -8.35 9.70 15.67
CA TRP A 238 -7.70 10.43 14.59
C TRP A 238 -8.22 11.87 14.47
N SER A 239 -7.45 12.70 13.79
CA SER A 239 -7.85 14.07 13.42
C SER A 239 -7.06 14.52 12.20
N ILE A 240 -7.52 15.57 11.52
CA ILE A 240 -6.76 16.18 10.43
C ILE A 240 -5.45 16.71 11.00
N ASP A 241 -4.34 16.35 10.33
CA ASP A 241 -3.00 16.78 10.72
C ASP A 241 -2.77 18.23 10.25
N PRO A 242 -2.47 19.16 11.15
CA PRO A 242 -2.15 20.55 10.78
C PRO A 242 -0.81 20.67 10.03
N GLU A 243 0.07 19.67 10.13
CA GLU A 243 1.42 19.67 9.58
C GLU A 243 1.52 18.83 8.29
N TYR A 244 0.64 19.12 7.32
CA TYR A 244 0.53 18.37 6.06
C TYR A 244 1.89 18.04 5.42
N ARG A 245 2.83 19.00 5.36
CA ARG A 245 4.15 18.79 4.77
C ARG A 245 4.97 17.72 5.50
N LYS A 246 4.84 17.62 6.83
CA LYS A 246 5.60 16.66 7.64
C LYS A 246 5.15 15.23 7.39
N MET A 247 3.88 15.01 7.05
CA MET A 247 3.37 13.66 6.73
C MET A 247 4.11 13.02 5.56
N PHE A 248 4.62 13.83 4.63
CA PHE A 248 5.30 13.35 3.42
C PHE A 248 6.81 13.58 3.44
N GLY A 249 7.30 14.43 4.32
CA GLY A 249 8.70 14.86 4.35
C GLY A 249 9.56 14.31 5.49
N SER A 250 8.99 13.55 6.42
CA SER A 250 9.71 13.03 7.59
C SER A 250 9.49 11.54 7.78
N PHE A 251 10.57 10.75 7.90
CA PHE A 251 10.49 9.30 8.06
C PHE A 251 9.87 8.84 9.38
N SER A 252 9.98 9.63 10.45
CA SER A 252 9.43 9.28 11.76
C SER A 252 8.05 9.87 12.03
N TYR A 253 7.62 10.83 11.25
CA TYR A 253 6.38 11.55 11.48
C TYR A 253 5.11 10.70 11.30
N PRO A 254 5.04 9.72 10.36
CA PRO A 254 3.88 8.84 10.21
C PRO A 254 3.46 8.13 11.50
N GLU A 255 4.40 7.79 12.38
CA GLU A 255 4.11 7.13 13.66
C GLU A 255 3.25 8.04 14.57
N THR A 256 3.51 9.33 14.56
CA THR A 256 2.92 10.32 15.46
C THR A 256 1.81 11.14 14.84
N SER A 257 1.70 11.19 13.50
CA SER A 257 0.65 11.94 12.82
C SER A 257 -0.74 11.48 13.26
N PRO A 258 -1.64 12.38 13.65
CA PRO A 258 -3.00 12.03 14.05
C PRO A 258 -3.88 11.62 12.85
N GLU A 259 -3.49 11.95 11.62
CA GLU A 259 -4.25 11.68 10.40
C GLU A 259 -3.91 10.33 9.78
N ILE A 260 -2.65 9.91 9.85
CA ILE A 260 -2.20 8.67 9.23
C ILE A 260 -2.74 7.48 10.02
N GLN A 261 -3.59 6.67 9.37
CA GLN A 261 -4.22 5.49 9.94
C GLN A 261 -3.42 4.22 9.71
N PHE A 262 -2.66 4.17 8.61
CA PHE A 262 -1.86 3.01 8.23
C PHE A 262 -0.65 3.46 7.42
N TYR A 263 0.50 2.91 7.72
CA TYR A 263 1.72 3.10 6.94
C TYR A 263 2.52 1.80 6.87
N PHE A 264 3.41 1.73 5.91
CA PHE A 264 4.31 0.61 5.71
C PHE A 264 5.75 1.12 5.70
N THR A 265 6.57 0.58 6.60
CA THR A 265 8.01 0.92 6.67
C THR A 265 8.81 -0.07 5.85
N GLN A 266 9.56 0.40 4.88
CA GLN A 266 10.54 -0.38 4.16
C GLN A 266 11.88 -0.39 4.90
N GLY A 267 12.29 -1.57 5.35
CA GLY A 267 13.64 -1.83 5.85
C GLY A 267 13.88 -1.56 7.33
N ASP A 268 14.76 -2.35 7.88
CA ASP A 268 15.43 -2.08 9.14
C ASP A 268 16.38 -0.88 8.93
N LYS A 269 16.56 -0.05 9.95
CA LYS A 269 17.50 1.11 9.99
C LYS A 269 18.94 0.77 9.55
N LYS A 270 19.25 -0.51 9.34
CA LYS A 270 20.56 -1.04 8.93
C LYS A 270 20.59 -1.57 7.49
N GLN A 271 19.46 -1.75 6.83
CA GLN A 271 19.43 -2.19 5.45
C GLN A 271 19.23 -1.00 4.52
N TYR A 272 20.02 -0.95 3.48
CA TYR A 272 19.89 0.01 2.40
C TYR A 272 18.50 -0.17 1.78
N CYS A 273 17.58 0.73 2.07
CA CYS A 273 16.38 0.85 1.28
C CYS A 273 16.78 1.57 -0.01
N GLU A 274 16.81 0.85 -1.11
CA GLU A 274 16.91 1.42 -2.44
C GLU A 274 15.60 2.17 -2.74
N ASN A 275 15.39 3.28 -2.05
CA ASN A 275 14.29 4.18 -2.36
C ASN A 275 14.81 5.29 -3.27
N LEU A 276 14.54 5.16 -4.55
CA LEU A 276 14.91 6.18 -5.54
C LEU A 276 13.92 7.36 -5.60
N LEU A 277 12.91 7.39 -4.72
CA LEU A 277 11.93 8.47 -4.67
C LEU A 277 12.59 9.86 -4.69
N PRO A 278 13.60 10.17 -3.85
CA PRO A 278 14.27 11.47 -3.89
C PRO A 278 14.94 11.75 -5.21
N MET A 279 15.45 10.72 -5.91
CA MET A 279 16.13 10.88 -7.20
C MET A 279 15.16 11.20 -8.35
N TYR A 280 13.92 10.71 -8.26
CA TYR A 280 12.90 10.97 -9.29
C TYR A 280 12.31 12.37 -9.21
N VAL A 281 12.15 12.91 -8.00
CA VAL A 281 11.48 14.21 -7.78
C VAL A 281 12.45 15.38 -7.65
N ALA A 282 13.66 15.16 -7.18
CA ALA A 282 14.64 16.22 -7.06
C ALA A 282 15.18 16.66 -8.43
N GLY A 283 15.51 17.93 -8.56
CA GLY A 283 16.08 18.49 -9.79
C GLY A 283 17.42 17.83 -10.14
N THR A 284 17.59 17.43 -11.40
CA THR A 284 18.88 16.94 -11.91
C THR A 284 19.89 18.07 -11.88
N LEU A 285 20.89 17.95 -11.04
CA LEU A 285 22.05 18.82 -11.07
C LEU A 285 23.02 18.27 -12.11
N ALA A 286 22.82 18.64 -13.37
CA ALA A 286 23.79 18.32 -14.41
C ALA A 286 25.17 18.91 -14.01
N PRO A 287 26.27 18.15 -14.17
CA PRO A 287 27.62 18.66 -13.95
C PRO A 287 27.80 19.98 -14.69
N GLY A 288 28.12 21.08 -13.98
CA GLY A 288 28.30 22.39 -14.54
C GLY A 288 27.11 23.36 -14.47
N ARG A 289 25.94 22.95 -13.97
CA ARG A 289 24.84 23.87 -13.64
C ARG A 289 24.77 24.09 -12.12
N ASN A 290 25.52 25.03 -11.64
CA ASN A 290 25.51 25.50 -10.25
C ASN A 290 24.26 26.36 -9.96
N ILE A 291 23.07 25.76 -10.04
CA ILE A 291 21.84 26.48 -9.69
C ILE A 291 21.70 26.63 -8.17
N MET A 292 22.24 25.69 -7.39
CA MET A 292 22.12 25.66 -5.93
C MET A 292 23.44 25.70 -5.16
N GLY A 293 24.56 25.91 -5.83
CA GLY A 293 25.90 26.01 -5.25
C GLY A 293 26.61 24.66 -5.05
N PRO A 294 27.94 24.69 -4.86
CA PRO A 294 28.80 23.49 -4.87
C PRO A 294 28.50 22.52 -3.72
N ALA A 295 28.03 23.00 -2.57
CA ALA A 295 27.73 22.13 -1.42
C ALA A 295 26.49 21.25 -1.62
N PHE A 296 25.62 21.56 -2.56
CA PHE A 296 24.43 20.79 -2.89
C PHE A 296 24.73 19.73 -3.96
N ASN A 297 25.59 20.05 -4.92
CA ASN A 297 25.96 19.15 -6.02
C ASN A 297 26.66 17.88 -5.54
N ASP A 298 27.35 17.93 -4.38
CA ASP A 298 28.06 16.78 -3.81
C ASP A 298 27.13 15.83 -3.01
N LYS A 299 25.88 16.23 -2.76
CA LYS A 299 24.98 15.52 -1.85
C LYS A 299 23.73 14.94 -2.49
N VAL A 300 23.31 15.44 -3.65
CA VAL A 300 22.07 15.01 -4.29
C VAL A 300 22.29 14.85 -5.79
N ASP A 301 22.43 13.60 -6.21
CA ASP A 301 22.30 13.21 -7.61
C ASP A 301 20.86 12.80 -7.88
N ALA A 302 20.19 13.50 -8.78
CA ALA A 302 18.78 13.29 -9.03
C ALA A 302 18.42 13.39 -10.51
N TRP A 303 17.36 12.69 -10.92
CA TRP A 303 17.00 12.56 -12.34
C TRP A 303 15.95 13.55 -12.81
N CYS A 304 15.21 14.19 -11.90
CA CYS A 304 14.07 15.06 -12.23
C CYS A 304 13.14 14.41 -13.26
N ALA A 305 12.68 13.22 -12.96
CA ALA A 305 11.91 12.42 -13.90
C ALA A 305 10.42 12.79 -13.91
N ASN A 306 9.90 13.29 -12.80
CA ASN A 306 8.50 13.64 -12.61
C ASN A 306 8.33 15.16 -12.47
N TRP A 307 7.48 15.72 -13.32
CA TRP A 307 7.14 17.12 -13.30
C TRP A 307 5.63 17.28 -13.06
N PRO A 308 5.22 18.21 -12.18
CA PRO A 308 3.81 18.50 -12.01
C PRO A 308 3.23 19.04 -13.32
N SER A 309 2.04 18.64 -13.65
CA SER A 309 1.31 19.21 -14.77
C SER A 309 0.84 20.63 -14.45
N HIS A 310 0.48 21.36 -15.49
CA HIS A 310 -0.16 22.66 -15.33
C HIS A 310 -1.51 22.51 -14.63
N GLU A 311 -2.27 21.51 -14.99
CA GLU A 311 -3.58 21.17 -14.43
C GLU A 311 -3.52 20.96 -12.91
N LEU A 312 -2.53 20.21 -12.43
CA LEU A 312 -2.32 20.03 -10.99
C LEU A 312 -2.02 21.37 -10.31
N THR A 313 -1.17 22.19 -10.92
CA THR A 313 -0.83 23.51 -10.38
C THR A 313 -2.05 24.44 -10.33
N GLU A 314 -2.89 24.42 -11.35
CA GLU A 314 -4.11 25.20 -11.43
C GLU A 314 -5.19 24.75 -10.41
N ALA A 315 -5.22 23.46 -10.04
CA ALA A 315 -6.21 22.91 -9.11
C ALA A 315 -6.09 23.48 -7.68
N TYR A 316 -4.93 24.00 -7.29
CA TYR A 316 -4.79 24.65 -5.98
C TYR A 316 -5.36 26.06 -6.02
N LEU A 317 -6.42 26.31 -5.25
CA LEU A 317 -7.07 27.64 -5.20
C LEU A 317 -6.23 28.66 -4.42
N ALA A 318 -6.45 29.93 -4.70
CA ALA A 318 -5.88 31.05 -3.95
C ALA A 318 -6.95 31.76 -3.11
N ILE A 319 -6.57 32.22 -1.92
CA ILE A 319 -7.43 33.10 -1.12
C ILE A 319 -7.30 34.52 -1.66
N ASP A 320 -8.41 35.15 -2.01
CA ASP A 320 -8.46 36.53 -2.52
C ASP A 320 -8.38 37.56 -1.36
N VAL A 321 -7.19 37.62 -0.74
CA VAL A 321 -6.96 38.47 0.46
C VAL A 321 -7.15 39.97 0.22
N GLU A 322 -7.01 40.44 -1.03
CA GLU A 322 -7.22 41.84 -1.43
C GLU A 322 -8.65 42.10 -1.95
N GLY A 323 -9.49 41.04 -2.03
CA GLY A 323 -10.86 41.09 -2.47
C GLY A 323 -11.85 40.57 -1.42
N ASP A 324 -12.62 39.57 -1.78
CA ASP A 324 -13.75 39.06 -0.98
C ASP A 324 -13.40 37.96 0.04
N GLN A 325 -12.13 37.67 0.24
CA GLN A 325 -11.60 36.63 1.14
C GLN A 325 -12.04 35.20 0.80
N THR A 326 -12.55 34.95 -0.40
CA THR A 326 -12.94 33.60 -0.83
C THR A 326 -11.81 32.87 -1.54
N ALA A 327 -11.88 31.53 -1.53
CA ALA A 327 -11.00 30.68 -2.31
C ALA A 327 -11.48 30.63 -3.77
N LYS A 328 -10.61 30.96 -4.71
CA LYS A 328 -10.89 30.95 -6.15
C LYS A 328 -9.65 30.68 -6.97
N HIS A 329 -9.81 30.51 -8.26
CA HIS A 329 -8.66 30.43 -9.16
C HIS A 329 -7.81 31.70 -9.06
N TYR A 330 -6.47 31.60 -9.05
CA TYR A 330 -5.59 32.75 -8.82
C TYR A 330 -5.81 33.89 -9.79
N THR A 331 -6.20 33.60 -11.05
CA THR A 331 -6.52 34.62 -12.06
C THR A 331 -7.77 35.44 -11.76
N GLU A 332 -8.60 34.95 -10.88
CA GLU A 332 -9.84 35.61 -10.45
C GLU A 332 -9.65 36.51 -9.23
N THR A 333 -8.51 36.41 -8.54
CA THR A 333 -8.18 37.24 -7.36
C THR A 333 -7.98 38.71 -7.73
N ALA A 334 -8.31 39.62 -6.81
CA ALA A 334 -8.09 41.03 -6.96
C ALA A 334 -6.60 41.33 -7.19
N LYS A 335 -5.71 40.66 -6.47
CA LYS A 335 -4.26 40.79 -6.61
C LYS A 335 -3.79 40.52 -8.03
N TRP A 336 -4.25 39.43 -8.66
CA TRP A 336 -3.91 39.13 -10.05
C TRP A 336 -4.51 40.13 -11.03
N LYS A 337 -5.80 40.44 -10.91
CA LYS A 337 -6.49 41.36 -11.82
C LYS A 337 -5.86 42.75 -11.84
N ASN A 338 -5.48 43.27 -10.68
CA ASN A 338 -4.95 44.62 -10.53
C ASN A 338 -3.44 44.73 -10.79
N ALA A 339 -2.72 43.59 -10.86
CA ALA A 339 -1.27 43.63 -11.09
C ALA A 339 -0.94 44.14 -12.49
N PRO A 340 -0.08 45.18 -12.63
CA PRO A 340 0.30 45.72 -13.93
C PRO A 340 1.18 44.75 -14.74
N VAL A 341 1.93 43.89 -14.05
CA VAL A 341 2.72 42.81 -14.62
C VAL A 341 2.39 41.52 -13.92
N LYS A 342 2.09 40.48 -14.71
CA LYS A 342 1.80 39.14 -14.20
C LYS A 342 3.11 38.39 -13.96
N THR A 343 3.44 38.15 -12.70
CA THR A 343 4.69 37.47 -12.28
C THR A 343 4.41 36.15 -11.60
N ALA A 344 5.37 35.24 -11.56
CA ALA A 344 5.29 33.99 -10.81
C ALA A 344 5.00 34.25 -9.32
N SER A 345 5.61 35.23 -8.71
CA SER A 345 5.36 35.62 -7.32
C SER A 345 3.89 35.97 -7.05
N ILE A 346 3.19 36.58 -8.00
CA ILE A 346 1.76 36.88 -7.86
C ILE A 346 0.93 35.63 -8.11
N MET A 347 1.29 34.85 -9.12
CA MET A 347 0.63 33.59 -9.47
C MET A 347 0.60 32.62 -8.29
N TYR A 348 1.67 32.51 -7.54
CA TYR A 348 1.81 31.58 -6.41
C TYR A 348 1.45 32.20 -5.05
N SER A 349 1.07 33.49 -4.99
CA SER A 349 0.73 34.11 -3.72
C SER A 349 -0.61 33.63 -3.18
N ASN A 350 -0.69 33.45 -1.85
CA ASN A 350 -1.90 33.09 -1.10
C ASN A 350 -2.61 31.82 -1.60
N ARG A 351 -1.86 30.91 -2.25
CA ARG A 351 -2.38 29.60 -2.70
C ARG A 351 -2.61 28.68 -1.51
N ASP A 352 -3.37 27.64 -1.73
CA ASP A 352 -3.51 26.55 -0.78
C ASP A 352 -2.12 26.07 -0.32
N LYS A 353 -1.92 25.95 0.99
CA LYS A 353 -0.64 25.58 1.59
C LYS A 353 -0.12 24.20 1.13
N ARG A 354 -1.00 23.34 0.63
CA ARG A 354 -0.63 22.06 0.05
C ARG A 354 0.17 22.23 -1.23
N LEU A 355 0.00 23.33 -1.97
CA LEU A 355 0.85 23.63 -3.14
C LEU A 355 2.34 23.66 -2.76
N ASP A 356 2.69 24.41 -1.71
CA ASP A 356 4.08 24.53 -1.25
C ASP A 356 4.66 23.22 -0.73
N ALA A 357 3.81 22.30 -0.30
CA ALA A 357 4.22 20.97 0.16
C ALA A 357 4.37 19.94 -0.97
N THR A 358 3.71 20.18 -2.10
CA THR A 358 3.58 19.21 -3.20
C THR A 358 4.43 19.59 -4.41
N ILE A 359 4.51 20.89 -4.72
CA ILE A 359 5.11 21.40 -5.96
C ILE A 359 6.26 22.35 -5.65
N CYS A 360 7.39 22.12 -6.32
CA CYS A 360 8.51 23.04 -6.32
C CYS A 360 8.38 24.00 -7.50
N TYR A 361 8.32 25.31 -7.23
CA TYR A 361 8.19 26.37 -8.23
C TYR A 361 9.17 27.51 -7.98
N ASP A 362 9.30 28.44 -8.92
CA ASP A 362 10.22 29.57 -8.80
C ASP A 362 9.94 30.42 -7.56
N GLY A 363 10.96 30.58 -6.71
CA GLY A 363 10.87 31.28 -5.44
C GLY A 363 10.55 30.43 -4.21
N THR A 364 10.30 29.10 -4.35
CA THR A 364 10.15 28.21 -3.20
C THR A 364 11.50 27.86 -2.57
N THR A 365 11.49 27.64 -1.24
CA THR A 365 12.63 27.07 -0.54
C THR A 365 12.53 25.55 -0.62
N TYR A 366 13.48 24.96 -1.33
CA TYR A 366 13.63 23.52 -1.46
C TYR A 366 14.70 23.04 -0.47
N PHE A 367 14.41 22.17 0.43
CA PHE A 367 15.28 21.76 1.56
C PHE A 367 15.62 22.89 2.55
N THR A 368 14.88 22.95 3.64
CA THR A 368 15.30 23.63 4.89
C THR A 368 15.64 22.60 5.96
#